data_c359cae9f1c3d83f343c1b13df6cdf97
#
_entry.id   c359cae9f1c3d83f343c1b13df6cdf97
#
_cell.length_a   1.000
_cell.length_b   1.000
_cell.length_c   1.000
_cell.angle_alpha   90.00
_cell.angle_beta   90.00
_cell.angle_gamma   90.00
#
_symmetry.space_group_name_H-M   'P 1'
#
loop_
_entity.id
_entity.type
_entity.pdbx_description
1 polymer ?
#
loop_
_entity_poly.entity_id
_entity_poly.type
_entity_poly.pdbx_seq_one_letter_code
_entity_poly.pdbx_strand_id
1 'polypeptide(L)'
;NSPVPITRPDQDVTLQRLHRVSVPRKQWKQLFIFAFDHRWQLVDLAQRGGQNPARISDIKQLFIQAIERVEKKLAEQGVAADVGLLADQRFGQDALNAASGRGWWIARPVEVQNSRPLAFEHGRSIGSNLIAWPQEQIIKCLVQFHPDDEPLLRLEQEAQLKAVYDASLVSGHELLLEVIPPKDHPSTYPDALYRSLKRLYNLGIYPAWWKIEAQSAEDWKKLDE
;
A
#
# COMPACT_ATOMS: atom_id res chain seq x y z
N ASN A 1 -29.94 29.52 29.79
CA ASN A 1 -29.15 28.29 29.58
C ASN A 1 -29.71 27.57 28.37
N SER A 2 -29.16 27.84 27.19
CA SER A 2 -29.46 27.04 26.00
C SER A 2 -28.81 25.68 26.21
N PRO A 3 -29.54 24.57 25.98
CA PRO A 3 -28.95 23.24 26.06
C PRO A 3 -27.82 23.13 25.03
N VAL A 4 -26.66 22.64 25.46
CA VAL A 4 -25.57 22.30 24.56
C VAL A 4 -26.11 21.25 23.58
N PRO A 5 -26.00 21.44 22.26
CA PRO A 5 -26.47 20.44 21.33
C PRO A 5 -25.70 19.15 21.57
N ILE A 6 -26.40 18.08 21.90
CA ILE A 6 -25.82 16.74 21.96
C ILE A 6 -25.52 16.35 20.53
N THR A 7 -24.26 16.54 20.11
CA THR A 7 -23.80 16.01 18.82
C THR A 7 -23.98 14.49 18.83
N ARG A 8 -24.70 13.96 17.85
CA ARG A 8 -24.86 12.52 17.71
C ARG A 8 -23.47 11.91 17.52
N PRO A 9 -23.11 10.82 18.23
CA PRO A 9 -21.80 10.19 18.11
C PRO A 9 -21.40 9.81 16.68
N ASP A 10 -22.39 9.53 15.82
CA ASP A 10 -22.24 9.23 14.40
C ASP A 10 -21.86 10.46 13.54
N GLN A 11 -22.03 11.67 14.07
CA GLN A 11 -21.70 12.92 13.41
C GLN A 11 -20.38 13.52 13.91
N ASP A 12 -19.79 12.97 14.96
CA ASP A 12 -18.51 13.43 15.48
C ASP A 12 -17.35 12.73 14.76
N VAL A 13 -16.76 13.42 13.79
CA VAL A 13 -15.64 12.92 13.00
C VAL A 13 -14.44 12.55 13.88
N THR A 14 -14.19 13.27 14.99
CA THR A 14 -13.10 13.00 15.92
C THR A 14 -13.34 11.69 16.67
N LEU A 15 -14.54 11.47 17.19
CA LEU A 15 -14.92 10.22 17.84
C LEU A 15 -14.89 9.04 16.87
N GLN A 16 -15.37 9.22 15.63
CA GLN A 16 -15.28 8.20 14.60
C GLN A 16 -13.81 7.85 14.28
N ARG A 17 -12.95 8.85 14.18
CA ARG A 17 -11.52 8.63 13.97
C ARG A 17 -10.89 7.87 15.14
N LEU A 18 -11.12 8.29 16.37
CA LEU A 18 -10.63 7.60 17.56
C LEU A 18 -11.13 6.15 17.61
N HIS A 19 -12.40 5.93 17.32
CA HIS A 19 -12.97 4.57 17.25
C HIS A 19 -12.24 3.72 16.22
N ARG A 20 -12.03 4.23 15.01
CA ARG A 20 -11.35 3.49 13.93
C ARG A 20 -9.90 3.12 14.29
N VAL A 21 -9.15 4.03 14.93
CA VAL A 21 -7.75 3.75 15.31
C VAL A 21 -7.62 2.88 16.56
N SER A 22 -8.68 2.80 17.38
CA SER A 22 -8.72 1.97 18.60
C SER A 22 -9.28 0.57 18.38
N VAL A 23 -9.95 0.30 17.25
CA VAL A 23 -10.44 -1.03 16.93
C VAL A 23 -9.24 -1.98 16.74
N PRO A 24 -9.20 -3.10 17.47
CA PRO A 24 -8.14 -4.09 17.30
C PRO A 24 -8.12 -4.60 15.86
N ARG A 25 -6.97 -4.47 15.21
CA ARG A 25 -6.74 -5.03 13.88
C ARG A 25 -6.20 -6.44 13.98
N LYS A 26 -6.45 -7.25 12.95
CA LYS A 26 -5.89 -8.61 12.88
C LYS A 26 -4.38 -8.54 13.03
N GLN A 27 -3.83 -9.36 13.95
CA GLN A 27 -2.41 -9.52 14.13
C GLN A 27 -1.91 -10.62 13.19
N TRP A 28 -0.98 -10.27 12.33
CA TRP A 28 -0.39 -11.18 11.36
C TRP A 28 0.94 -11.70 11.92
N LYS A 29 1.00 -12.94 12.38
CA LYS A 29 2.24 -13.53 12.95
C LYS A 29 3.22 -13.93 11.86
N GLN A 30 2.75 -14.57 10.82
CA GLN A 30 3.50 -14.94 9.64
C GLN A 30 2.60 -14.75 8.42
N LEU A 31 3.08 -14.02 7.41
CA LEU A 31 2.27 -13.62 6.29
C LEU A 31 3.02 -13.86 4.97
N PHE A 32 2.43 -14.63 4.07
CA PHE A 32 2.92 -14.84 2.72
C PHE A 32 2.09 -14.04 1.72
N ILE A 33 2.68 -13.02 1.13
CA ILE A 33 2.01 -12.12 0.19
C ILE A 33 2.46 -12.41 -1.24
N PHE A 34 1.51 -12.68 -2.13
CA PHE A 34 1.77 -12.73 -3.56
C PHE A 34 1.47 -11.38 -4.21
N ALA A 35 2.52 -10.64 -4.59
CA ALA A 35 2.41 -9.33 -5.23
C ALA A 35 2.33 -9.49 -6.77
N PHE A 36 1.21 -9.09 -7.34
CA PHE A 36 0.97 -9.07 -8.79
C PHE A 36 0.25 -7.80 -9.25
N ASP A 37 0.54 -6.68 -8.59
CA ASP A 37 0.05 -5.34 -8.94
C ASP A 37 0.77 -4.72 -10.15
N HIS A 38 1.62 -5.47 -10.82
CA HIS A 38 2.29 -5.08 -12.05
C HIS A 38 1.25 -4.78 -13.15
N ARG A 39 1.37 -3.63 -13.77
CA ARG A 39 0.45 -3.14 -14.81
C ARG A 39 1.15 -3.07 -16.16
N TRP A 40 2.03 -2.08 -16.37
CA TRP A 40 2.70 -1.90 -17.65
C TRP A 40 3.65 -3.03 -18.00
N GLN A 41 4.32 -3.66 -17.02
CA GLN A 41 5.23 -4.77 -17.26
C GLN A 41 4.48 -5.97 -17.88
N LEU A 42 3.26 -6.25 -17.39
CA LEU A 42 2.43 -7.33 -17.96
C LEU A 42 1.87 -6.93 -19.32
N VAL A 43 1.54 -5.66 -19.55
CA VAL A 43 1.12 -5.16 -20.87
C VAL A 43 2.26 -5.28 -21.87
N ASP A 44 3.47 -4.87 -21.53
CA ASP A 44 4.66 -4.98 -22.36
C ASP A 44 4.98 -6.45 -22.68
N LEU A 45 4.92 -7.33 -21.68
CA LEU A 45 5.11 -8.76 -21.86
C LEU A 45 4.08 -9.37 -22.81
N ALA A 46 2.80 -9.03 -22.64
CA ALA A 46 1.73 -9.51 -23.52
C ALA A 46 1.93 -9.03 -24.96
N GLN A 47 2.25 -7.75 -25.14
CA GLN A 47 2.50 -7.17 -26.48
C GLN A 47 3.70 -7.81 -27.17
N ARG A 48 4.82 -7.99 -26.47
CA ARG A 48 6.00 -8.68 -27.01
C ARG A 48 5.71 -10.13 -27.36
N GLY A 49 4.81 -10.78 -26.62
CA GLY A 49 4.35 -12.15 -26.91
C GLY A 49 3.22 -12.21 -27.95
N GLY A 50 2.84 -11.09 -28.59
CA GLY A 50 1.74 -11.05 -29.56
C GLY A 50 0.37 -11.35 -28.96
N GLN A 51 0.20 -11.17 -27.64
CA GLN A 51 -1.03 -11.46 -26.92
C GLN A 51 -1.84 -10.19 -26.64
N ASN A 52 -3.17 -10.36 -26.53
CA ASN A 52 -4.05 -9.26 -26.13
C ASN A 52 -3.88 -8.94 -24.64
N PRO A 53 -3.52 -7.68 -24.26
CA PRO A 53 -3.42 -7.27 -22.86
C PRO A 53 -4.70 -7.46 -22.02
N ALA A 54 -5.89 -7.55 -22.64
CA ALA A 54 -7.13 -7.86 -21.94
C ALA A 54 -7.08 -9.20 -21.17
N ARG A 55 -6.27 -10.17 -21.65
CA ARG A 55 -6.08 -11.47 -20.98
C ARG A 55 -5.29 -11.40 -19.68
N ILE A 56 -4.72 -10.24 -19.33
CA ILE A 56 -4.02 -10.06 -18.05
C ILE A 56 -4.97 -10.31 -16.88
N SER A 57 -6.23 -9.92 -17.01
CA SER A 57 -7.23 -10.18 -15.97
C SER A 57 -7.47 -11.67 -15.73
N ASP A 58 -7.51 -12.48 -16.82
CA ASP A 58 -7.64 -13.94 -16.71
C ASP A 58 -6.45 -14.54 -15.95
N ILE A 59 -5.23 -14.08 -16.26
CA ILE A 59 -4.01 -14.54 -15.58
C ILE A 59 -4.06 -14.20 -14.09
N LYS A 60 -4.52 -12.99 -13.74
CA LYS A 60 -4.64 -12.58 -12.33
C LYS A 60 -5.68 -13.41 -11.57
N GLN A 61 -6.72 -13.92 -12.24
CA GLN A 61 -7.63 -14.90 -11.64
C GLN A 61 -6.95 -16.25 -11.35
N LEU A 62 -6.05 -16.69 -12.19
CA LEU A 62 -5.26 -17.90 -11.91
C LEU A 62 -4.33 -17.72 -10.71
N PHE A 63 -3.87 -16.52 -10.43
CA PHE A 63 -3.07 -16.22 -9.23
C PHE A 63 -3.89 -16.37 -7.94
N ILE A 64 -5.19 -16.05 -7.95
CA ILE A 64 -6.08 -16.35 -6.83
C ILE A 64 -6.14 -17.85 -6.55
N GLN A 65 -6.31 -18.67 -7.59
CA GLN A 65 -6.31 -20.13 -7.43
C GLN A 65 -4.96 -20.64 -6.88
N ALA A 66 -3.86 -20.00 -7.28
CA ALA A 66 -2.54 -20.34 -6.74
C ALA A 66 -2.43 -20.02 -5.23
N ILE A 67 -2.95 -18.87 -4.79
CA ILE A 67 -2.99 -18.51 -3.37
C ILE A 67 -3.86 -19.51 -2.57
N GLU A 68 -5.03 -19.87 -3.08
CA GLU A 68 -5.91 -20.89 -2.46
C GLU A 68 -5.20 -22.23 -2.25
N ARG A 69 -4.43 -22.65 -3.24
CA ARG A 69 -3.64 -23.89 -3.14
C ARG A 69 -2.52 -23.79 -2.09
N VAL A 70 -1.87 -22.63 -2.00
CA VAL A 70 -0.84 -22.38 -0.99
C VAL A 70 -1.46 -22.38 0.40
N GLU A 71 -2.55 -21.66 0.61
CA GLU A 71 -3.27 -21.60 1.88
C GLU A 71 -3.65 -23.02 2.35
N LYS A 72 -4.27 -23.81 1.47
CA LYS A 72 -4.63 -25.21 1.76
C LYS A 72 -3.39 -26.04 2.13
N LYS A 73 -2.31 -25.91 1.38
CA LYS A 73 -1.06 -26.66 1.63
C LYS A 73 -0.42 -26.29 2.97
N LEU A 74 -0.44 -25.00 3.33
CA LEU A 74 0.05 -24.54 4.63
C LEU A 74 -0.76 -25.16 5.78
N ALA A 75 -2.09 -25.17 5.65
CA ALA A 75 -2.97 -25.79 6.62
C ALA A 75 -2.74 -27.32 6.75
N GLU A 76 -2.58 -28.04 5.62
CA GLU A 76 -2.27 -29.47 5.60
C GLU A 76 -0.92 -29.80 6.25
N GLN A 77 0.03 -28.88 6.19
CA GLN A 77 1.35 -29.02 6.80
C GLN A 77 1.40 -28.54 8.26
N GLY A 78 0.29 -28.05 8.81
CA GLY A 78 0.23 -27.51 10.17
C GLY A 78 1.00 -26.20 10.35
N VAL A 79 1.31 -25.49 9.26
CA VAL A 79 1.98 -24.19 9.30
C VAL A 79 0.97 -23.09 9.61
N ALA A 80 1.13 -22.46 10.77
CA ALA A 80 0.28 -21.35 11.21
C ALA A 80 0.72 -20.06 10.53
N ALA A 81 0.34 -19.89 9.25
CA ALA A 81 0.63 -18.70 8.47
C ALA A 81 -0.61 -18.23 7.73
N ASP A 82 -0.67 -16.92 7.51
CA ASP A 82 -1.71 -16.27 6.73
C ASP A 82 -1.20 -16.02 5.30
N VAL A 83 -2.13 -15.87 4.37
CA VAL A 83 -1.81 -15.52 2.98
C VAL A 83 -2.39 -14.16 2.63
N GLY A 84 -1.81 -13.54 1.61
CA GLY A 84 -2.28 -12.26 1.12
C GLY A 84 -1.92 -12.02 -0.33
N LEU A 85 -2.45 -10.91 -0.85
CA LEU A 85 -2.15 -10.45 -2.20
C LEU A 85 -1.99 -8.94 -2.25
N LEU A 86 -1.21 -8.52 -3.24
CA LEU A 86 -1.12 -7.14 -3.68
C LEU A 86 -1.51 -7.10 -5.15
N ALA A 87 -2.67 -6.53 -5.47
CA ALA A 87 -3.24 -6.49 -6.81
C ALA A 87 -3.75 -5.08 -7.16
N ASP A 88 -3.55 -4.68 -8.42
CA ASP A 88 -4.07 -3.42 -8.94
C ASP A 88 -5.55 -3.51 -9.32
N GLN A 89 -6.21 -2.36 -9.45
CA GLN A 89 -7.60 -2.32 -9.90
C GLN A 89 -7.74 -2.59 -11.40
N ARG A 90 -6.84 -2.05 -12.21
CA ARG A 90 -6.99 -2.01 -13.68
C ARG A 90 -7.18 -3.38 -14.30
N PHE A 91 -6.37 -4.36 -13.89
CA PHE A 91 -6.42 -5.74 -14.39
C PHE A 91 -6.75 -6.76 -13.29
N GLY A 92 -6.76 -6.34 -12.04
CA GLY A 92 -6.94 -7.20 -10.89
C GLY A 92 -8.25 -6.99 -10.13
N GLN A 93 -9.22 -6.22 -10.67
CA GLN A 93 -10.49 -5.97 -9.97
C GLN A 93 -11.21 -7.27 -9.62
N ASP A 94 -11.29 -8.23 -10.54
CA ASP A 94 -11.94 -9.51 -10.27
C ASP A 94 -11.17 -10.34 -9.25
N ALA A 95 -9.83 -10.24 -9.23
CA ALA A 95 -9.01 -10.88 -8.21
C ALA A 95 -9.22 -10.25 -6.83
N LEU A 96 -9.32 -8.92 -6.74
CA LEU A 96 -9.68 -8.21 -5.51
C LEU A 96 -11.07 -8.63 -4.99
N ASN A 97 -12.06 -8.72 -5.90
CA ASN A 97 -13.40 -9.17 -5.56
C ASN A 97 -13.40 -10.62 -5.06
N ALA A 98 -12.66 -11.51 -5.71
CA ALA A 98 -12.55 -12.90 -5.32
C ALA A 98 -11.83 -13.11 -3.98
N ALA A 99 -10.93 -12.21 -3.60
CA ALA A 99 -10.21 -12.24 -2.33
C ALA A 99 -11.02 -11.66 -1.16
N SER A 100 -11.99 -10.77 -1.43
CA SER A 100 -12.77 -10.07 -0.42
C SER A 100 -13.55 -11.04 0.47
N GLY A 101 -13.54 -10.76 1.79
CA GLY A 101 -14.28 -11.56 2.79
C GLY A 101 -13.61 -12.89 3.17
N ARG A 102 -12.45 -13.22 2.63
CA ARG A 102 -11.71 -14.47 2.94
C ARG A 102 -10.83 -14.38 4.19
N GLY A 103 -10.70 -13.20 4.77
CA GLY A 103 -9.75 -12.97 5.86
C GLY A 103 -8.29 -12.93 5.43
N TRP A 104 -8.02 -12.81 4.14
CA TRP A 104 -6.69 -12.63 3.55
C TRP A 104 -6.18 -11.21 3.77
N TRP A 105 -4.88 -11.03 3.74
CA TRP A 105 -4.26 -9.72 3.65
C TRP A 105 -4.37 -9.19 2.22
N ILE A 106 -5.05 -8.07 2.01
CA ILE A 106 -5.32 -7.54 0.67
C ILE A 106 -4.80 -6.12 0.58
N ALA A 107 -3.86 -5.85 -0.33
CA ALA A 107 -3.42 -4.49 -0.61
C ALA A 107 -3.67 -4.09 -2.07
N ARG A 108 -3.94 -2.80 -2.27
CA ARG A 108 -4.27 -2.23 -3.57
C ARG A 108 -3.51 -0.91 -3.78
N PRO A 109 -2.78 -0.75 -4.91
CA PRO A 109 -2.05 0.47 -5.21
C PRO A 109 -2.98 1.64 -5.53
N VAL A 110 -2.54 2.84 -5.13
CA VAL A 110 -3.22 4.11 -5.44
C VAL A 110 -2.40 4.99 -6.37
N GLU A 111 -1.09 4.74 -6.44
CA GLU A 111 -0.18 5.53 -7.25
C GLU A 111 -0.32 5.26 -8.75
N VAL A 112 -0.13 6.30 -9.56
CA VAL A 112 0.19 6.15 -10.98
C VAL A 112 1.57 5.51 -11.06
N GLN A 113 1.64 4.35 -11.71
CA GLN A 113 2.88 3.59 -11.82
C GLN A 113 4.01 4.43 -12.45
N ASN A 114 5.18 4.44 -11.81
CA ASN A 114 6.37 5.19 -12.20
C ASN A 114 6.21 6.72 -12.21
N SER A 115 5.16 7.28 -11.60
CA SER A 115 5.04 8.73 -11.50
C SER A 115 6.10 9.32 -10.57
N ARG A 116 6.76 10.38 -11.04
CA ARG A 116 7.71 11.19 -10.28
C ARG A 116 7.68 12.63 -10.80
N PRO A 117 7.10 13.58 -10.03
CA PRO A 117 6.55 13.41 -8.67
C PRO A 117 5.40 12.44 -8.57
N LEU A 118 5.18 11.93 -7.34
CA LEU A 118 4.10 11.00 -7.03
C LEU A 118 2.74 11.55 -7.46
N ALA A 119 1.98 10.74 -8.19
CA ALA A 119 0.62 11.04 -8.60
C ALA A 119 -0.29 9.84 -8.31
N PHE A 120 -1.59 10.09 -8.14
CA PHE A 120 -2.58 9.06 -7.84
C PHE A 120 -3.48 8.77 -9.05
N GLU A 121 -3.85 7.50 -9.25
CA GLU A 121 -4.63 7.04 -10.41
C GLU A 121 -6.00 7.73 -10.55
N HIS A 122 -6.58 8.15 -9.44
CA HIS A 122 -7.89 8.82 -9.41
C HIS A 122 -7.79 10.33 -9.13
N GLY A 123 -6.64 10.92 -9.38
CA GLY A 123 -6.40 12.35 -9.20
C GLY A 123 -6.08 12.75 -7.76
N ARG A 124 -6.00 14.05 -7.52
CA ARG A 124 -5.50 14.61 -6.24
C ARG A 124 -6.44 14.40 -5.04
N SER A 125 -7.72 14.15 -5.25
CA SER A 125 -8.70 13.94 -4.18
C SER A 125 -8.71 12.49 -3.70
N ILE A 126 -7.56 12.02 -3.20
CA ILE A 126 -7.37 10.62 -2.78
C ILE A 126 -8.41 10.18 -1.74
N GLY A 127 -8.77 11.03 -0.79
CA GLY A 127 -9.71 10.69 0.29
C GLY A 127 -11.10 10.32 -0.21
N SER A 128 -11.62 11.00 -1.24
CA SER A 128 -12.95 10.69 -1.79
C SER A 128 -12.98 9.33 -2.51
N ASN A 129 -11.87 8.89 -3.07
CA ASN A 129 -11.79 7.58 -3.73
C ASN A 129 -11.73 6.44 -2.73
N LEU A 130 -11.09 6.64 -1.58
CA LEU A 130 -10.95 5.61 -0.54
C LEU A 130 -12.27 5.28 0.16
N ILE A 131 -13.25 6.18 0.14
CA ILE A 131 -14.58 5.94 0.75
C ILE A 131 -15.27 4.72 0.14
N ALA A 132 -15.06 4.46 -1.15
CA ALA A 132 -15.67 3.34 -1.86
C ALA A 132 -14.91 2.02 -1.70
N TRP A 133 -13.75 2.02 -1.03
CA TRP A 133 -12.95 0.81 -0.85
C TRP A 133 -13.46 -0.03 0.32
N PRO A 134 -13.48 -1.37 0.20
CA PRO A 134 -13.70 -2.24 1.35
C PRO A 134 -12.69 -1.97 2.46
N GLN A 135 -13.14 -1.92 3.72
CA GLN A 135 -12.30 -1.60 4.87
C GLN A 135 -11.16 -2.61 5.10
N GLU A 136 -11.31 -3.82 4.60
CA GLU A 136 -10.26 -4.85 4.65
C GLU A 136 -9.11 -4.61 3.68
N GLN A 137 -9.26 -3.72 2.69
CA GLN A 137 -8.21 -3.43 1.72
C GLN A 137 -7.23 -2.40 2.28
N ILE A 138 -5.96 -2.71 2.17
CA ILE A 138 -4.84 -1.87 2.58
C ILE A 138 -4.44 -0.98 1.41
N ILE A 139 -4.28 0.31 1.67
CA ILE A 139 -3.77 1.25 0.68
C ILE A 139 -2.28 0.97 0.48
N LYS A 140 -1.87 0.61 -0.73
CA LYS A 140 -0.44 0.55 -1.07
C LYS A 140 -0.07 1.79 -1.87
N CYS A 141 1.04 2.43 -1.52
CA CYS A 141 1.61 3.54 -2.27
C CYS A 141 3.11 3.35 -2.46
N LEU A 142 3.54 3.23 -3.71
CA LEU A 142 4.96 3.22 -4.06
C LEU A 142 5.41 4.63 -4.40
N VAL A 143 6.55 5.03 -3.85
CA VAL A 143 7.20 6.29 -4.17
C VAL A 143 8.69 6.08 -4.47
N GLN A 144 9.16 6.66 -5.56
CA GLN A 144 10.59 6.83 -5.80
C GLN A 144 11.04 8.11 -5.11
N PHE A 145 11.61 7.99 -3.91
CA PHE A 145 11.94 9.11 -3.04
C PHE A 145 13.40 9.09 -2.62
N HIS A 146 14.05 10.25 -2.73
CA HIS A 146 15.38 10.46 -2.19
C HIS A 146 15.41 11.72 -1.32
N PRO A 147 16.03 11.69 -0.12
CA PRO A 147 16.05 12.86 0.78
C PRO A 147 16.83 14.06 0.20
N ASP A 148 17.70 13.81 -0.76
CA ASP A 148 18.49 14.84 -1.45
C ASP A 148 17.93 15.16 -2.86
N ASP A 149 16.69 14.79 -3.15
CA ASP A 149 16.00 15.24 -4.37
C ASP A 149 15.99 16.78 -4.45
N GLU A 150 15.90 17.26 -5.68
CA GLU A 150 15.71 18.70 -5.91
C GLU A 150 14.54 19.23 -5.04
N PRO A 151 14.69 20.40 -4.38
CA PRO A 151 13.76 20.85 -3.35
C PRO A 151 12.28 20.88 -3.79
N LEU A 152 11.97 21.30 -5.01
CA LEU A 152 10.58 21.37 -5.49
C LEU A 152 9.99 19.96 -5.70
N LEU A 153 10.77 19.05 -6.27
CA LEU A 153 10.37 17.65 -6.43
C LEU A 153 10.13 17.00 -5.08
N ARG A 154 11.05 17.17 -4.14
CA ARG A 154 10.95 16.62 -2.80
C ARG A 154 9.72 17.14 -2.05
N LEU A 155 9.48 18.45 -2.07
CA LEU A 155 8.31 19.06 -1.43
C LEU A 155 7.00 18.55 -2.01
N GLU A 156 6.90 18.41 -3.33
CA GLU A 156 5.70 17.86 -3.97
C GLU A 156 5.49 16.40 -3.55
N GLN A 157 6.55 15.58 -3.56
CA GLN A 157 6.47 14.18 -3.12
C GLN A 157 6.05 14.06 -1.65
N GLU A 158 6.63 14.87 -0.77
CA GLU A 158 6.29 14.92 0.65
C GLU A 158 4.83 15.35 0.88
N ALA A 159 4.35 16.33 0.11
CA ALA A 159 2.95 16.77 0.16
C ALA A 159 1.98 15.65 -0.26
N GLN A 160 2.29 14.92 -1.34
CA GLN A 160 1.46 13.80 -1.80
C GLN A 160 1.49 12.63 -0.80
N LEU A 161 2.64 12.30 -0.23
CA LEU A 161 2.76 11.27 0.80
C LEU A 161 1.98 11.63 2.06
N LYS A 162 2.04 12.91 2.48
CA LYS A 162 1.24 13.38 3.61
C LYS A 162 -0.25 13.31 3.30
N ALA A 163 -0.67 13.66 2.09
CA ALA A 163 -2.07 13.60 1.67
C ALA A 163 -2.63 12.17 1.71
N VAL A 164 -1.89 11.16 1.19
CA VAL A 164 -2.34 9.76 1.25
C VAL A 164 -2.33 9.22 2.68
N TYR A 165 -1.36 9.62 3.50
CA TYR A 165 -1.33 9.24 4.91
C TYR A 165 -2.54 9.80 5.67
N ASP A 166 -2.83 11.10 5.54
CA ASP A 166 -3.98 11.72 6.19
C ASP A 166 -5.31 11.12 5.70
N ALA A 167 -5.41 10.84 4.40
CA ALA A 167 -6.56 10.16 3.81
C ALA A 167 -6.75 8.74 4.38
N SER A 168 -5.67 8.00 4.63
CA SER A 168 -5.73 6.68 5.25
C SER A 168 -6.27 6.73 6.67
N LEU A 169 -5.84 7.74 7.45
CA LEU A 169 -6.33 7.96 8.82
C LEU A 169 -7.84 8.28 8.85
N VAL A 170 -8.29 9.13 7.92
CA VAL A 170 -9.71 9.52 7.83
C VAL A 170 -10.59 8.38 7.36
N SER A 171 -10.16 7.64 6.32
CA SER A 171 -10.92 6.51 5.77
C SER A 171 -10.87 5.26 6.65
N GLY A 172 -9.90 5.18 7.57
CA GLY A 172 -9.70 4.04 8.45
C GLY A 172 -8.99 2.85 7.81
N HIS A 173 -8.47 2.99 6.60
CA HIS A 173 -7.64 1.97 5.97
C HIS A 173 -6.23 1.98 6.52
N GLU A 174 -5.57 0.82 6.52
CA GLU A 174 -4.13 0.75 6.73
C GLU A 174 -3.40 1.29 5.51
N LEU A 175 -2.23 1.88 5.74
CA LEU A 175 -1.33 2.33 4.68
C LEU A 175 -0.06 1.48 4.68
N LEU A 176 0.26 0.94 3.50
CA LEU A 176 1.56 0.36 3.18
C LEU A 176 2.31 1.33 2.28
N LEU A 177 3.44 1.85 2.76
CA LEU A 177 4.35 2.64 1.93
C LEU A 177 5.49 1.78 1.41
N GLU A 178 5.69 1.82 0.10
CA GLU A 178 6.85 1.25 -0.58
C GLU A 178 7.78 2.39 -0.99
N VAL A 179 8.96 2.46 -0.37
CA VAL A 179 9.94 3.51 -0.66
C VAL A 179 11.12 2.90 -1.38
N ILE A 180 11.38 3.42 -2.59
CA ILE A 180 12.50 3.00 -3.43
C ILE A 180 13.34 4.23 -3.75
N PRO A 181 14.55 4.37 -3.17
CA PRO A 181 15.48 5.40 -3.61
C PRO A 181 15.89 5.17 -5.07
N PRO A 182 15.84 6.20 -5.93
CA PRO A 182 16.28 6.08 -7.32
C PRO A 182 17.74 5.66 -7.41
N LYS A 183 18.03 4.61 -8.18
CA LYS A 183 19.39 4.06 -8.32
C LYS A 183 20.34 4.96 -9.16
N ASP A 184 19.75 5.82 -9.98
CA ASP A 184 20.42 6.79 -10.83
C ASP A 184 20.58 8.18 -10.20
N HIS A 185 20.21 8.31 -8.92
CA HIS A 185 20.35 9.59 -8.21
C HIS A 185 21.84 9.97 -8.07
N PRO A 186 22.22 11.24 -8.34
CA PRO A 186 23.63 11.70 -8.24
C PRO A 186 24.26 11.46 -6.86
N SER A 187 23.45 11.54 -5.80
CA SER A 187 23.86 11.25 -4.43
C SER A 187 23.55 9.79 -4.09
N THR A 188 24.39 8.86 -4.51
CA THR A 188 24.29 7.45 -4.14
C THR A 188 24.93 7.23 -2.76
N TYR A 189 24.13 7.30 -1.72
CA TYR A 189 24.57 6.93 -0.37
C TYR A 189 24.06 5.52 -0.04
N PRO A 190 24.90 4.68 0.59
CA PRO A 190 24.46 3.35 1.06
C PRO A 190 23.26 3.40 1.99
N ASP A 191 23.08 4.50 2.72
CA ASP A 191 22.00 4.74 3.71
C ASP A 191 20.81 5.54 3.15
N ALA A 192 20.65 5.68 1.84
CA ALA A 192 19.58 6.47 1.22
C ALA A 192 18.19 6.02 1.67
N LEU A 193 17.97 4.71 1.82
CA LEU A 193 16.70 4.18 2.33
C LEU A 193 16.47 4.60 3.78
N TYR A 194 17.42 4.37 4.67
CA TYR A 194 17.34 4.79 6.09
C TYR A 194 17.01 6.28 6.22
N ARG A 195 17.74 7.13 5.49
CA ARG A 195 17.54 8.58 5.49
C ARG A 195 16.14 8.96 4.95
N SER A 196 15.66 8.23 3.94
CA SER A 196 14.31 8.43 3.39
C SER A 196 13.24 8.12 4.45
N LEU A 197 13.32 6.95 5.10
CA LEU A 197 12.37 6.55 6.14
C LEU A 197 12.39 7.52 7.33
N LYS A 198 13.58 7.87 7.82
CA LYS A 198 13.77 8.84 8.90
C LYS A 198 13.14 10.21 8.55
N ARG A 199 13.29 10.65 7.30
CA ARG A 199 12.65 11.88 6.84
C ARG A 199 11.13 11.80 6.90
N LEU A 200 10.55 10.70 6.44
CA LEU A 200 9.10 10.51 6.47
C LEU A 200 8.56 10.45 7.91
N TYR A 201 9.25 9.78 8.82
CA TYR A 201 8.90 9.82 10.24
C TYR A 201 8.95 11.24 10.82
N ASN A 202 9.99 12.04 10.47
CA ASN A 202 10.10 13.43 10.90
C ASN A 202 8.97 14.34 10.36
N LEU A 203 8.33 13.96 9.25
CA LEU A 203 7.14 14.60 8.71
C LEU A 203 5.84 14.13 9.37
N GLY A 204 5.91 13.24 10.35
CA GLY A 204 4.74 12.68 11.02
C GLY A 204 3.98 11.66 10.17
N ILE A 205 4.66 10.97 9.27
CA ILE A 205 4.09 9.91 8.43
C ILE A 205 4.48 8.56 9.05
N TYR A 206 3.50 7.86 9.64
CA TYR A 206 3.66 6.59 10.34
C TYR A 206 2.74 5.54 9.70
N PRO A 207 3.14 4.93 8.57
CA PRO A 207 2.30 3.93 7.91
C PRO A 207 2.19 2.67 8.78
N ALA A 208 1.14 1.88 8.56
CA ALA A 208 0.96 0.60 9.24
C ALA A 208 1.95 -0.46 8.74
N TRP A 209 2.42 -0.32 7.51
CA TRP A 209 3.31 -1.26 6.84
C TRP A 209 4.39 -0.54 6.04
N TRP A 210 5.61 -1.07 6.10
CA TRP A 210 6.68 -0.71 5.18
C TRP A 210 6.96 -1.86 4.22
N LYS A 211 7.06 -1.53 2.93
CA LYS A 211 7.61 -2.43 1.92
C LYS A 211 8.92 -1.82 1.44
N ILE A 212 10.01 -2.52 1.67
CA ILE A 212 11.36 -2.07 1.35
C ILE A 212 12.13 -3.18 0.64
N GLU A 213 13.12 -2.78 -0.16
CA GLU A 213 14.04 -3.73 -0.79
C GLU A 213 14.84 -4.48 0.29
N ALA A 214 15.28 -5.71 -0.03
CA ALA A 214 16.15 -6.47 0.86
C ALA A 214 17.42 -5.67 1.19
N GLN A 215 17.78 -5.67 2.46
CA GLN A 215 18.91 -4.94 3.00
C GLN A 215 20.01 -5.89 3.43
N SER A 216 21.25 -5.38 3.59
CA SER A 216 22.33 -6.10 4.26
C SER A 216 22.00 -6.27 5.76
N ALA A 217 22.67 -7.23 6.41
CA ALA A 217 22.49 -7.42 7.87
C ALA A 217 22.90 -6.17 8.68
N GLU A 218 23.85 -5.38 8.16
CA GLU A 218 24.28 -4.13 8.78
C GLU A 218 23.22 -3.03 8.62
N ASP A 219 22.63 -2.90 7.43
CA ASP A 219 21.59 -1.89 7.16
C ASP A 219 20.29 -2.22 7.91
N TRP A 220 19.95 -3.52 8.07
CA TRP A 220 18.83 -3.93 8.93
C TRP A 220 19.00 -3.44 10.36
N LYS A 221 20.21 -3.56 10.95
CA LYS A 221 20.46 -3.04 12.30
C LYS A 221 20.22 -1.54 12.42
N LYS A 222 20.59 -0.75 11.39
CA LYS A 222 20.31 0.69 11.38
C LYS A 222 18.82 1.02 11.25
N LEU A 223 18.04 0.14 10.62
CA LEU A 223 16.59 0.32 10.48
C LEU A 223 15.84 -0.06 11.74
N ASP A 224 16.40 -0.92 12.59
CA ASP A 224 15.79 -1.35 13.86
C ASP A 224 16.03 -0.35 15.01
N GLU A 225 16.97 0.63 14.86
CA GLU A 225 17.25 1.71 15.80
C GLU A 225 16.24 2.88 15.66
#